data_c041f24f400d044067b7338cc84ec729
#
_entry.id   c041f24f400d044067b7338cc84ec729
#
_cell.length_a   1.000
_cell.length_b   1.000
_cell.length_c   1.000
_cell.angle_alpha   90.00
_cell.angle_beta   90.00
_cell.angle_gamma   90.00
#
_symmetry.space_group_name_H-M   'P 1'
#
loop_
_entity.id
_entity.type
_entity.pdbx_description
1 polymer ?
#
loop_
_entity_poly.entity_id
_entity_poly.type
_entity_poly.pdbx_seq_one_letter_code
_entity_poly.pdbx_strand_id
1 'polypeptide(L)'
;MASVTPSQRLANQPLIGNRARVLLVNKDLQDLGYYRQILQKLGCQVRTSSSFAEGVHCLGCEPFDLIILDQGCDRFEGRDVLARAMEIDVDLRVLVLARAYARDCYLEAMQSGALDYHEGPLRAEEIVALLDTFVPRRNAVDPRKRRSKGGGYG
;
A
#
# COMPACT_ATOMS: atom_id res chain seq x y z
N MET A 1 -34.26 -0.48 9.89
CA MET A 1 -33.93 -0.19 9.48
C MET A 1 -33.37 -0.17 8.87
N ALA A 2 -33.37 0.21 8.86
CA ALA A 2 -32.94 0.31 8.06
C ALA A 2 -32.18 -0.15 7.79
N SER A 3 -32.38 -0.02 7.44
CA SER A 3 -31.59 -0.79 6.76
C SER A 3 -30.30 -0.23 6.61
N VAL A 4 -29.39 -0.97 7.07
CA VAL A 4 -28.00 -0.68 6.84
C VAL A 4 -27.71 -1.02 5.40
N THR A 5 -27.22 -0.03 4.66
CA THR A 5 -26.79 -0.30 3.29
C THR A 5 -25.59 -1.23 3.33
N PRO A 6 -25.30 -1.90 2.22
CA PRO A 6 -24.09 -2.72 2.16
C PRO A 6 -22.83 -1.92 2.48
N SER A 7 -22.76 -0.67 2.03
CA SER A 7 -21.61 0.17 2.33
C SER A 7 -21.49 0.43 3.82
N GLN A 8 -22.61 0.72 4.47
CA GLN A 8 -22.58 0.96 5.91
C GLN A 8 -22.21 -0.28 6.69
N ARG A 9 -22.71 -1.43 6.22
CA ARG A 9 -22.37 -2.69 6.86
C ARG A 9 -20.88 -2.96 6.82
N LEU A 10 -20.28 -2.74 5.66
CA LEU A 10 -18.84 -2.92 5.51
C LEU A 10 -18.06 -1.95 6.39
N ALA A 11 -18.52 -0.69 6.44
CA ALA A 11 -17.85 0.32 7.24
C ALA A 11 -17.90 -0.01 8.73
N ASN A 12 -18.93 -0.72 9.16
CA ASN A 12 -19.10 -1.06 10.56
C ASN A 12 -18.40 -2.35 10.97
N GLN A 13 -17.77 -3.03 10.03
CA GLN A 13 -17.04 -4.25 10.35
C GLN A 13 -15.59 -3.90 10.65
N PRO A 14 -15.16 -4.06 11.90
CA PRO A 14 -13.80 -3.65 12.27
C PRO A 14 -12.72 -4.35 11.44
N LEU A 15 -12.96 -5.62 11.09
CA LEU A 15 -11.96 -6.39 10.37
C LEU A 15 -11.71 -5.84 8.99
N ILE A 16 -12.75 -5.25 8.36
CA ILE A 16 -12.60 -4.69 7.02
C ILE A 16 -11.73 -3.44 7.08
N GLY A 17 -12.00 -2.56 8.03
CA GLY A 17 -11.25 -1.33 8.17
C GLY A 17 -9.84 -1.52 8.70
N ASN A 18 -9.50 -2.76 9.08
CA ASN A 18 -8.21 -3.05 9.67
C ASN A 18 -7.37 -3.98 8.81
N ARG A 19 -7.72 -4.17 7.55
CA ARG A 19 -6.94 -5.04 6.70
C ARG A 19 -5.50 -4.57 6.59
N ALA A 20 -5.32 -3.28 6.32
CA ALA A 20 -4.00 -2.71 6.18
C ALA A 20 -4.08 -1.20 6.25
N ARG A 21 -2.99 -0.59 6.68
CA ARG A 21 -2.82 0.86 6.61
C ARG A 21 -1.93 1.14 5.40
N VAL A 22 -2.48 1.87 4.44
CA VAL A 22 -1.83 2.11 3.16
C VAL A 22 -1.57 3.60 2.99
N LEU A 23 -0.34 3.94 2.64
CA LEU A 23 0.00 5.28 2.19
C LEU A 23 0.02 5.25 0.67
N LEU A 24 -0.79 6.11 0.08
CA LEU A 24 -0.91 6.22 -1.36
C LEU A 24 -0.37 7.57 -1.80
N VAL A 25 0.75 7.58 -2.51
CA VAL A 25 1.42 8.81 -2.95
C VAL A 25 1.35 8.88 -4.47
N ASN A 26 0.67 9.89 -4.98
CA ASN A 26 0.50 10.06 -6.42
C ASN A 26 0.20 11.52 -6.71
N LYS A 27 0.90 12.10 -7.69
CA LYS A 27 0.69 13.49 -8.06
C LYS A 27 -0.63 13.71 -8.79
N ASP A 28 -1.18 12.67 -9.39
CA ASP A 28 -2.41 12.78 -10.16
C ASP A 28 -3.60 12.54 -9.23
N LEU A 29 -4.45 13.55 -9.11
CA LEU A 29 -5.59 13.48 -8.18
C LEU A 29 -6.63 12.44 -8.63
N GLN A 30 -6.77 12.21 -9.93
CA GLN A 30 -7.69 11.20 -10.41
C GLN A 30 -7.21 9.81 -10.02
N ASP A 31 -5.92 9.56 -10.17
CA ASP A 31 -5.36 8.27 -9.78
C ASP A 31 -5.49 8.08 -8.27
N LEU A 32 -5.24 9.11 -7.49
CA LEU A 32 -5.43 9.04 -6.03
C LEU A 32 -6.86 8.62 -5.69
N GLY A 33 -7.83 9.28 -6.29
CA GLY A 33 -9.24 8.95 -6.04
C GLY A 33 -9.58 7.54 -6.44
N TYR A 34 -9.11 7.13 -7.60
CA TYR A 34 -9.38 5.81 -8.13
C TYR A 34 -8.84 4.71 -7.19
N TYR A 35 -7.57 4.80 -6.84
CA TYR A 35 -6.95 3.77 -6.00
C TYR A 35 -7.48 3.82 -4.57
N ARG A 36 -7.72 5.03 -4.06
CA ARG A 36 -8.27 5.15 -2.71
C ARG A 36 -9.59 4.43 -2.58
N GLN A 37 -10.49 4.63 -3.55
CA GLN A 37 -11.80 4.00 -3.50
C GLN A 37 -11.69 2.47 -3.50
N ILE A 38 -10.84 1.94 -4.35
CA ILE A 38 -10.67 0.50 -4.42
C ILE A 38 -10.10 -0.05 -3.11
N LEU A 39 -9.06 0.59 -2.60
CA LEU A 39 -8.42 0.13 -1.37
C LEU A 39 -9.36 0.20 -0.18
N GLN A 40 -10.16 1.26 -0.08
CA GLN A 40 -11.12 1.39 1.01
C GLN A 40 -12.19 0.32 0.94
N LYS A 41 -12.66 0.00 -0.26
CA LYS A 41 -13.64 -1.07 -0.42
C LYS A 41 -13.06 -2.43 -0.04
N LEU A 42 -11.76 -2.58 -0.16
CA LEU A 42 -11.07 -3.82 0.21
C LEU A 42 -10.71 -3.87 1.70
N GLY A 43 -11.11 -2.87 2.47
CA GLY A 43 -10.92 -2.89 3.91
C GLY A 43 -9.68 -2.18 4.41
N CYS A 44 -9.00 -1.43 3.56
CA CYS A 44 -7.79 -0.72 3.95
C CYS A 44 -8.11 0.65 4.52
N GLN A 45 -7.30 1.09 5.46
CA GLN A 45 -7.26 2.48 5.87
C GLN A 45 -6.25 3.19 4.99
N VAL A 46 -6.68 4.21 4.27
CA VAL A 46 -5.85 4.83 3.25
C VAL A 46 -5.54 6.26 3.62
N ARG A 47 -4.27 6.59 3.63
CA ARG A 47 -3.79 7.96 3.71
C ARG A 47 -3.30 8.34 2.31
N THR A 48 -3.79 9.44 1.79
CA THR A 48 -3.37 9.89 0.46
C THR A 48 -2.43 11.08 0.60
N SER A 49 -1.53 11.19 -0.35
CA SER A 49 -0.64 12.32 -0.48
C SER A 49 -0.48 12.65 -1.95
N SER A 50 -0.71 13.90 -2.30
CA SER A 50 -0.60 14.36 -3.68
C SER A 50 0.78 14.94 -4.00
N SER A 51 1.70 14.92 -3.04
CA SER A 51 3.07 15.34 -3.29
C SER A 51 4.03 14.36 -2.63
N PHE A 52 5.22 14.25 -3.22
CA PHE A 52 6.23 13.35 -2.66
C PHE A 52 6.76 13.87 -1.33
N ALA A 53 6.90 15.19 -1.20
CA ALA A 53 7.35 15.79 0.05
C ALA A 53 6.38 15.47 1.20
N GLU A 54 5.08 15.58 0.93
CA GLU A 54 4.08 15.24 1.92
C GLU A 54 4.11 13.76 2.26
N GLY A 55 4.36 12.92 1.26
CA GLY A 55 4.51 11.49 1.47
C GLY A 55 5.64 11.17 2.43
N VAL A 56 6.78 11.83 2.25
CA VAL A 56 7.91 11.67 3.18
C VAL A 56 7.48 12.05 4.59
N HIS A 57 6.77 13.17 4.72
CA HIS A 57 6.31 13.63 6.02
C HIS A 57 5.35 12.63 6.66
N CYS A 58 4.41 12.09 5.90
CA CYS A 58 3.44 11.12 6.42
C CYS A 58 4.13 9.90 7.00
N LEU A 59 5.20 9.45 6.38
CA LEU A 59 5.94 8.29 6.87
C LEU A 59 6.49 8.50 8.27
N GLY A 60 6.81 9.74 8.62
CA GLY A 60 7.30 10.04 9.95
C GLY A 60 6.21 10.21 10.99
N CYS A 61 4.94 10.30 10.57
CA CYS A 61 3.84 10.62 11.46
C CYS A 61 3.05 9.40 11.92
N GLU A 62 2.98 8.35 11.10
CA GLU A 62 2.17 7.19 11.44
C GLU A 62 2.72 5.94 10.73
N PRO A 63 2.42 4.77 11.28
CA PRO A 63 2.90 3.53 10.67
C PRO A 63 2.02 3.10 9.51
N PHE A 64 2.63 2.43 8.53
CA PHE A 64 1.93 1.88 7.38
C PHE A 64 2.35 0.44 7.16
N ASP A 65 1.44 -0.34 6.59
CA ASP A 65 1.73 -1.72 6.20
C ASP A 65 2.18 -1.80 4.75
N LEU A 66 1.77 -0.84 3.93
CA LEU A 66 2.03 -0.84 2.50
C LEU A 66 2.08 0.59 2.00
N ILE A 67 3.02 0.87 1.13
CA ILE A 67 3.10 2.15 0.45
C ILE A 67 2.93 1.87 -1.04
N ILE A 68 1.98 2.58 -1.67
CA ILE A 68 1.81 2.54 -3.11
C ILE A 68 2.29 3.90 -3.62
N LEU A 69 3.38 3.89 -4.34
CA LEU A 69 4.14 5.07 -4.67
C LEU A 69 4.21 5.28 -6.17
N ASP A 70 3.76 6.44 -6.61
CA ASP A 70 3.88 6.83 -8.00
C ASP A 70 5.35 7.07 -8.35
N GLN A 71 5.76 6.59 -9.51
CA GLN A 71 7.12 6.82 -10.00
C GLN A 71 7.37 8.31 -10.28
N GLY A 72 6.37 8.99 -10.85
CA GLY A 72 6.54 10.32 -11.40
C GLY A 72 6.60 10.26 -12.92
N CYS A 73 7.02 11.33 -13.57
CA CYS A 73 6.93 11.44 -15.03
C CYS A 73 8.20 10.97 -15.72
N ASP A 74 9.25 11.79 -15.68
CA ASP A 74 10.42 11.54 -16.50
C ASP A 74 11.54 10.80 -15.78
N ARG A 75 11.47 10.79 -14.46
CA ARG A 75 12.46 10.16 -13.63
C ARG A 75 11.75 9.62 -12.39
N PHE A 76 12.50 8.93 -11.56
CA PHE A 76 11.90 8.40 -10.34
C PHE A 76 11.74 9.53 -9.30
N GLU A 77 10.64 10.27 -9.43
CA GLU A 77 10.36 11.37 -8.54
C GLU A 77 9.99 10.90 -7.14
N GLY A 78 9.54 9.66 -7.00
CA GLY A 78 9.19 9.08 -5.69
C GLY A 78 10.40 8.59 -4.90
N ARG A 79 11.58 8.82 -5.40
CA ARG A 79 12.82 8.30 -4.80
C ARG A 79 12.95 8.61 -3.31
N ASP A 80 12.64 9.84 -2.91
CA ASP A 80 12.79 10.25 -1.52
C ASP A 80 11.80 9.56 -0.59
N VAL A 81 10.60 9.28 -1.09
CA VAL A 81 9.61 8.53 -0.32
C VAL A 81 10.12 7.11 -0.06
N LEU A 82 10.64 6.46 -1.08
CA LEU A 82 11.19 5.12 -0.94
C LEU A 82 12.39 5.12 0.01
N ALA A 83 13.29 6.08 -0.14
CA ALA A 83 14.45 6.17 0.73
C ALA A 83 14.04 6.34 2.19
N ARG A 84 13.05 7.20 2.43
CA ARG A 84 12.56 7.42 3.79
C ARG A 84 11.92 6.18 4.36
N ALA A 85 11.13 5.47 3.54
CA ALA A 85 10.51 4.23 3.98
C ALA A 85 11.56 3.22 4.42
N MET A 86 12.63 3.09 3.65
CA MET A 86 13.68 2.12 3.96
C MET A 86 14.49 2.53 5.19
N GLU A 87 14.59 3.83 5.47
CA GLU A 87 15.22 4.30 6.71
C GLU A 87 14.40 3.89 7.94
N ILE A 88 13.08 3.95 7.79
CA ILE A 88 12.20 3.62 8.91
C ILE A 88 12.18 2.11 9.15
N ASP A 89 12.05 1.33 8.07
CA ASP A 89 11.93 -0.11 8.19
C ASP A 89 12.27 -0.73 6.83
N VAL A 90 13.37 -1.47 6.78
CA VAL A 90 13.82 -2.09 5.52
C VAL A 90 12.83 -3.14 5.01
N ASP A 91 11.95 -3.62 5.88
CA ASP A 91 10.94 -4.61 5.48
C ASP A 91 9.62 -3.96 5.10
N LEU A 92 9.54 -2.64 5.13
CA LEU A 92 8.32 -1.94 4.74
C LEU A 92 8.07 -2.16 3.25
N ARG A 93 6.83 -2.52 2.93
CA ARG A 93 6.48 -2.88 1.57
C ARG A 93 6.15 -1.65 0.76
N VAL A 94 6.94 -1.40 -0.28
CA VAL A 94 6.73 -0.27 -1.18
C VAL A 94 6.53 -0.81 -2.59
N LEU A 95 5.35 -0.55 -3.14
CA LEU A 95 5.06 -0.87 -4.54
C LEU A 95 5.12 0.41 -5.35
N VAL A 96 5.90 0.40 -6.41
CA VAL A 96 6.02 1.57 -7.28
C VAL A 96 5.14 1.36 -8.50
N LEU A 97 4.33 2.37 -8.81
CA LEU A 97 3.48 2.37 -9.99
C LEU A 97 4.00 3.39 -10.99
N ALA A 98 4.07 3.01 -12.25
CA ALA A 98 4.48 3.89 -13.32
C ALA A 98 3.41 3.91 -14.39
N ARG A 99 3.15 5.07 -14.98
CA ARG A 99 2.22 5.15 -16.11
C ARG A 99 2.77 4.43 -17.33
N ALA A 100 4.10 4.53 -17.49
CA ALA A 100 4.79 3.83 -18.56
C ALA A 100 6.07 3.28 -17.99
N TYR A 101 6.39 2.06 -18.35
CA TYR A 101 7.60 1.42 -17.88
C TYR A 101 8.84 2.24 -18.30
N ALA A 102 9.71 2.50 -17.35
CA ALA A 102 10.97 3.18 -17.56
C ALA A 102 12.07 2.35 -16.92
N ARG A 103 12.95 1.80 -17.74
CA ARG A 103 13.93 0.85 -17.25
C ARG A 103 14.81 1.42 -16.14
N ASP A 104 15.29 2.65 -16.33
CA ASP A 104 16.18 3.24 -15.32
C ASP A 104 15.45 3.45 -14.00
N CYS A 105 14.19 3.85 -14.07
CA CYS A 105 13.37 4.02 -12.86
C CYS A 105 13.09 2.68 -12.20
N TYR A 106 12.80 1.66 -13.01
CA TYR A 106 12.62 0.31 -12.49
C TYR A 106 13.85 -0.16 -11.73
N LEU A 107 15.02 -0.04 -12.36
CA LEU A 107 16.26 -0.48 -11.74
C LEU A 107 16.54 0.29 -10.46
N GLU A 108 16.37 1.60 -10.50
CA GLU A 108 16.60 2.41 -9.31
C GLU A 108 15.64 2.01 -8.19
N ALA A 109 14.36 1.85 -8.49
CA ALA A 109 13.37 1.48 -7.48
C ALA A 109 13.71 0.13 -6.84
N MET A 110 14.00 -0.87 -7.66
CA MET A 110 14.29 -2.20 -7.14
C MET A 110 15.59 -2.22 -6.35
N GLN A 111 16.61 -1.51 -6.81
CA GLN A 111 17.88 -1.43 -6.09
C GLN A 111 17.76 -0.66 -4.79
N SER A 112 16.80 0.25 -4.71
CA SER A 112 16.61 1.08 -3.50
C SER A 112 15.66 0.46 -2.49
N GLY A 113 15.15 -0.75 -2.77
CA GLY A 113 14.36 -1.48 -1.79
C GLY A 113 12.88 -1.62 -2.08
N ALA A 114 12.42 -1.17 -3.26
CA ALA A 114 11.01 -1.39 -3.61
C ALA A 114 10.74 -2.89 -3.70
N LEU A 115 9.56 -3.27 -3.24
CA LEU A 115 9.15 -4.66 -3.28
C LEU A 115 8.80 -5.09 -4.69
N ASP A 116 8.14 -4.18 -5.43
CA ASP A 116 7.75 -4.47 -6.80
C ASP A 116 7.51 -3.16 -7.55
N TYR A 117 7.38 -3.28 -8.87
CA TYR A 117 7.21 -2.15 -9.76
C TYR A 117 6.22 -2.58 -10.85
N HIS A 118 5.15 -1.82 -11.00
CA HIS A 118 4.09 -2.16 -11.94
C HIS A 118 3.81 -1.02 -12.88
N GLU A 119 3.52 -1.36 -14.12
CA GLU A 119 3.02 -0.39 -15.07
C GLU A 119 1.51 -0.33 -14.93
N GLY A 120 0.99 0.86 -14.61
CA GLY A 120 -0.43 1.05 -14.39
C GLY A 120 -1.12 1.63 -15.60
N PRO A 121 -2.42 1.93 -15.48
CA PRO A 121 -3.20 1.80 -14.26
C PRO A 121 -3.50 0.35 -13.90
N LEU A 122 -3.58 0.08 -12.61
CA LEU A 122 -3.93 -1.25 -12.14
C LEU A 122 -5.45 -1.37 -12.05
N ARG A 123 -5.95 -2.51 -12.46
CA ARG A 123 -7.36 -2.82 -12.31
C ARG A 123 -7.64 -3.30 -10.89
N ALA A 124 -8.92 -3.28 -10.51
CA ALA A 124 -9.30 -3.70 -9.17
C ALA A 124 -8.81 -5.10 -8.85
N GLU A 125 -8.92 -6.03 -9.82
CA GLU A 125 -8.49 -7.42 -9.62
C GLU A 125 -7.00 -7.51 -9.35
N GLU A 126 -6.21 -6.65 -10.01
CA GLU A 126 -4.78 -6.64 -9.80
C GLU A 126 -4.44 -6.13 -8.42
N ILE A 127 -5.17 -5.13 -7.94
CA ILE A 127 -4.98 -4.59 -6.60
C ILE A 127 -5.33 -5.64 -5.55
N VAL A 128 -6.43 -6.37 -5.76
CA VAL A 128 -6.79 -7.47 -4.87
C VAL A 128 -5.66 -8.49 -4.79
N ALA A 129 -5.11 -8.87 -5.95
CA ALA A 129 -4.03 -9.85 -5.99
C ALA A 129 -2.80 -9.36 -5.26
N LEU A 130 -2.46 -8.08 -5.42
CA LEU A 130 -1.32 -7.50 -4.71
C LEU A 130 -1.53 -7.50 -3.21
N LEU A 131 -2.71 -7.12 -2.76
CA LEU A 131 -3.00 -7.12 -1.33
C LEU A 131 -2.96 -8.54 -0.77
N ASP A 132 -3.54 -9.48 -1.48
CA ASP A 132 -3.53 -10.87 -1.01
C ASP A 132 -2.13 -11.43 -0.92
N THR A 133 -1.25 -11.00 -1.81
CA THR A 133 0.13 -11.47 -1.84
C THR A 133 0.97 -10.81 -0.76
N PHE A 134 0.89 -9.49 -0.64
CA PHE A 134 1.84 -8.75 0.19
C PHE A 134 1.26 -8.33 1.53
N VAL A 135 -0.05 -8.19 1.63
CA VAL A 135 -0.69 -7.75 2.88
C VAL A 135 -1.90 -8.64 3.14
N PRO A 136 -1.67 -9.88 3.59
CA PRO A 136 -2.78 -10.78 3.87
C PRO A 136 -3.70 -10.23 4.93
N ARG A 137 -4.94 -10.67 4.92
CA ARG A 137 -5.93 -10.23 5.89
C ARG A 137 -5.46 -10.54 7.30
N ARG A 138 -5.61 -9.56 8.19
CA ARG A 138 -5.13 -9.69 9.56
C ARG A 138 -5.85 -10.78 10.34
N ASN A 139 -7.10 -11.01 10.00
CA ASN A 139 -7.90 -12.03 10.68
C ASN A 139 -7.72 -13.41 10.08
N ALA A 140 -6.92 -13.54 9.04
CA ALA A 140 -6.62 -14.85 8.49
C ALA A 140 -5.63 -15.55 9.39
N VAL A 141 -5.88 -16.84 9.64
CA VAL A 141 -4.98 -17.63 10.45
C VAL A 141 -3.79 -18.05 9.60
N ASP A 142 -2.61 -17.63 10.02
CA ASP A 142 -1.37 -18.05 9.38
C ASP A 142 -0.79 -19.16 10.24
N PRO A 143 -0.79 -20.41 9.74
CA PRO A 143 -0.25 -21.51 10.52
C PRO A 143 1.19 -21.31 10.97
N ARG A 144 1.98 -20.61 10.16
CA ARG A 144 3.37 -20.35 10.51
C ARG A 144 3.48 -19.39 11.69
N LYS A 145 2.67 -18.36 11.73
CA LYS A 145 2.65 -17.44 12.85
C LYS A 145 2.16 -18.12 14.10
N ARG A 146 1.11 -18.95 13.99
CA ARG A 146 0.61 -19.67 15.12
C ARG A 146 1.66 -20.63 15.66
N ARG A 147 2.34 -21.33 14.78
CA ARG A 147 3.40 -22.25 15.18
C ARG A 147 4.55 -21.54 15.84
N SER A 148 4.89 -20.36 15.32
CA SER A 148 5.95 -19.55 15.89
C SER A 148 5.63 -19.15 17.32
N LYS A 149 4.39 -18.78 17.59
CA LYS A 149 3.97 -18.47 18.95
C LYS A 149 4.03 -19.68 19.84
N GLY A 150 3.59 -20.82 19.31
CA GLY A 150 3.69 -22.06 20.04
C GLY A 150 5.11 -22.45 20.33
N GLY A 151 5.98 -22.21 19.37
CA GLY A 151 7.39 -22.48 19.55
C GLY A 151 8.04 -21.67 20.66
N GLY A 152 7.42 -20.53 20.99
CA GLY A 152 7.92 -19.72 22.07
C GLY A 152 7.88 -20.39 23.43
N TYR A 153 7.21 -21.48 23.52
CA TYR A 153 7.17 -22.22 24.77
C TYR A 153 8.33 -23.18 24.94
N GLY A 154 9.06 -23.33 23.92
CA GLY A 154 10.23 -24.19 23.97
C GLY A 154 9.91 -25.61 24.19
#